data_090c37a150f36a0dea4dc9b722810c44
#
_entry.id   090c37a150f36a0dea4dc9b722810c44
#
_cell.length_a   1.000
_cell.length_b   1.000
_cell.length_c   1.000
_cell.angle_alpha   90.00
_cell.angle_beta   90.00
_cell.angle_gamma   90.00
#
_symmetry.space_group_name_H-M   'P 1'
#
loop_
_entity.id
_entity.type
_entity.pdbx_description
1 polymer ?
#
loop_
_entity_poly.entity_id
_entity_poly.type
_entity_poly.pdbx_seq_one_letter_code
_entity_poly.pdbx_strand_id
1 'polypeptide(L)'
;MKKISLWFFLLVKRQLKNIVLLIFLIGLPLCAFIITHIPKALESGTPRIGIVLLDMDPISVSTANALISDTSVLEFYTCDSAEALYKSIENGDTDCGYIFSKDLTAQLDNKSYKGCITLIKNSSEFISSLSNEILFSALFRVYGKNIATNYISGSSLFSSIKASAIKMSNEKYDYYVNGAATFHIDFDTLSTDGDTSSLNAIQVEKSSFPIRGILAILIFIAGLFGCVQWLKDSENGVFAPMSYSFQRISRILYIIIPTLLFAISSLITIYLANVQVAPWIELKSMFFYILLIIVFCSLLSYIVRKSTLLISLIPIFIIGSLVLCPIFINMAAFLPITNILNKLFLPYYYLMWAA
;
A
#
# COMPACT_ATOMS: atom_id res chain seq x y z
N MET A 1 38.82 20.26 -24.66
CA MET A 1 38.44 19.29 -23.64
C MET A 1 38.66 19.81 -22.22
N LYS A 2 39.81 20.38 -21.83
CA LYS A 2 40.10 20.92 -20.47
C LYS A 2 39.04 21.92 -19.96
N LYS A 3 38.52 22.82 -20.81
CA LYS A 3 37.50 23.82 -20.41
C LYS A 3 36.14 23.20 -20.04
N ILE A 4 35.71 22.13 -20.75
CA ILE A 4 34.45 21.43 -20.47
C ILE A 4 34.55 20.64 -19.16
N SER A 5 35.68 19.95 -18.92
CA SER A 5 35.92 19.24 -17.68
C SER A 5 35.95 20.18 -16.45
N LEU A 6 36.62 21.34 -16.59
CA LEU A 6 36.62 22.35 -15.54
C LEU A 6 35.19 22.87 -15.25
N TRP A 7 34.43 23.14 -16.32
CA TRP A 7 33.05 23.60 -16.21
C TRP A 7 32.14 22.57 -15.53
N PHE A 8 32.30 21.28 -15.91
CA PHE A 8 31.60 20.17 -15.25
C PHE A 8 31.89 20.15 -13.74
N PHE A 9 33.16 20.22 -13.35
CA PHE A 9 33.54 20.21 -11.93
C PHE A 9 32.99 21.42 -11.15
N LEU A 10 33.01 22.59 -11.75
CA LEU A 10 32.42 23.80 -11.14
C LEU A 10 30.90 23.67 -10.96
N LEU A 11 30.19 23.08 -11.92
CA LEU A 11 28.77 22.86 -11.83
C LEU A 11 28.43 21.80 -10.74
N VAL A 12 29.17 20.71 -10.66
CA VAL A 12 28.99 19.73 -9.58
C VAL A 12 29.19 20.38 -8.22
N LYS A 13 30.29 21.16 -8.06
CA LYS A 13 30.58 21.88 -6.82
C LYS A 13 29.46 22.89 -6.47
N ARG A 14 28.89 23.56 -7.47
CA ARG A 14 27.76 24.49 -7.28
C ARG A 14 26.49 23.73 -6.82
N GLN A 15 26.19 22.59 -7.42
CA GLN A 15 25.04 21.75 -7.06
C GLN A 15 25.18 21.23 -5.62
N LEU A 16 26.33 20.71 -5.25
CA LEU A 16 26.60 20.22 -3.90
C LEU A 16 26.62 21.33 -2.82
N LYS A 17 26.77 22.60 -3.20
CA LYS A 17 26.61 23.74 -2.28
C LYS A 17 25.13 24.12 -2.06
N ASN A 18 24.22 23.64 -2.90
CA ASN A 18 22.81 23.91 -2.70
C ASN A 18 22.26 23.00 -1.59
N ILE A 19 22.00 23.60 -0.43
CA ILE A 19 21.58 22.89 0.78
C ILE A 19 20.29 22.11 0.57
N VAL A 20 19.33 22.64 -0.20
CA VAL A 20 18.06 21.97 -0.50
C VAL A 20 18.31 20.68 -1.29
N LEU A 21 19.15 20.75 -2.33
CA LEU A 21 19.49 19.59 -3.14
C LEU A 21 20.23 18.54 -2.29
N LEU A 22 21.12 18.97 -1.41
CA LEU A 22 21.92 18.10 -0.55
C LEU A 22 21.03 17.38 0.49
N ILE A 23 20.04 18.09 1.07
CA ILE A 23 19.07 17.50 1.98
C ILE A 23 18.29 16.36 1.29
N PHE A 24 17.80 16.59 0.08
CA PHE A 24 17.10 15.53 -0.66
C PHE A 24 18.03 14.37 -1.06
N LEU A 25 19.25 14.69 -1.50
CA LEU A 25 20.22 13.68 -1.94
C LEU A 25 20.61 12.71 -0.81
N ILE A 26 20.79 13.21 0.40
CA ILE A 26 21.16 12.40 1.57
C ILE A 26 19.90 11.90 2.29
N GLY A 27 18.86 12.73 2.36
CA GLY A 27 17.61 12.41 3.07
C GLY A 27 16.89 11.20 2.51
N LEU A 28 16.87 11.01 1.19
CA LEU A 28 16.21 9.85 0.56
C LEU A 28 16.81 8.51 1.00
N PRO A 29 18.13 8.25 0.86
CA PRO A 29 18.75 7.02 1.36
C PRO A 29 18.62 6.86 2.88
N LEU A 30 18.73 7.97 3.62
CA LEU A 30 18.62 7.96 5.07
C LEU A 30 17.19 7.57 5.53
N CYS A 31 16.16 8.13 4.90
CA CYS A 31 14.77 7.75 5.17
C CYS A 31 14.53 6.27 4.85
N ALA A 32 15.03 5.77 3.71
CA ALA A 32 14.93 4.36 3.38
C ALA A 32 15.64 3.48 4.43
N PHE A 33 16.83 3.86 4.85
CA PHE A 33 17.58 3.15 5.88
C PHE A 33 16.82 3.13 7.22
N ILE A 34 16.27 4.26 7.65
CA ILE A 34 15.49 4.36 8.88
C ILE A 34 14.27 3.43 8.79
N ILE A 35 13.48 3.51 7.70
CA ILE A 35 12.28 2.69 7.51
C ILE A 35 12.61 1.19 7.54
N THR A 36 13.73 0.77 6.94
CA THR A 36 14.13 -0.64 6.93
C THR A 36 14.66 -1.15 8.26
N HIS A 37 15.15 -0.24 9.13
CA HIS A 37 15.71 -0.57 10.44
C HIS A 37 14.76 -0.28 11.60
N ILE A 38 13.60 0.33 11.35
CA ILE A 38 12.52 0.35 12.35
C ILE A 38 12.13 -1.10 12.63
N PRO A 39 12.19 -1.55 13.90
CA PRO A 39 11.80 -2.92 14.24
C PRO A 39 10.41 -3.20 13.66
N LYS A 40 10.28 -4.28 12.91
CA LYS A 40 9.03 -4.71 12.25
C LYS A 40 7.91 -5.09 13.24
N ALA A 41 8.00 -4.71 14.49
CA ALA A 41 6.92 -4.80 15.46
C ALA A 41 5.63 -4.09 15.00
N LEU A 42 5.74 -3.20 13.99
CA LEU A 42 4.59 -2.50 13.38
C LEU A 42 4.18 -3.04 11.99
N GLU A 43 4.93 -3.97 11.37
CA GLU A 43 4.68 -4.31 9.96
C GLU A 43 4.30 -5.77 9.68
N SER A 44 4.31 -6.64 10.62
CA SER A 44 4.09 -8.08 10.38
C SER A 44 2.99 -8.66 11.25
N GLY A 45 1.91 -7.98 11.39
CA GLY A 45 0.79 -8.63 12.01
C GLY A 45 -0.26 -8.88 10.95
N THR A 46 -0.66 -10.12 10.77
CA THR A 46 -2.07 -10.38 10.59
C THR A 46 -2.80 -9.41 11.51
N PRO A 47 -3.79 -8.64 11.03
CA PRO A 47 -4.50 -7.69 11.88
C PRO A 47 -4.96 -8.38 13.16
N ARG A 48 -4.65 -7.80 14.31
CA ARG A 48 -4.91 -8.41 15.62
C ARG A 48 -6.22 -7.91 16.18
N ILE A 49 -7.07 -8.84 16.61
CA ILE A 49 -8.42 -8.55 17.08
C ILE A 49 -8.59 -9.09 18.47
N GLY A 50 -8.81 -8.19 19.41
CA GLY A 50 -9.01 -8.55 20.81
C GLY A 50 -10.45 -8.96 21.11
N ILE A 51 -10.64 -10.01 21.91
CA ILE A 51 -11.93 -10.46 22.40
C ILE A 51 -11.95 -10.38 23.93
N VAL A 52 -12.98 -9.73 24.46
CA VAL A 52 -13.25 -9.70 25.90
C VAL A 52 -14.54 -10.43 26.17
N LEU A 53 -14.51 -11.41 27.07
CA LEU A 53 -15.69 -12.11 27.58
C LEU A 53 -16.03 -11.52 28.96
N LEU A 54 -17.23 -10.94 29.11
CA LEU A 54 -17.67 -10.41 30.40
C LEU A 54 -18.16 -11.50 31.37
N ASP A 55 -18.42 -12.70 30.84
CA ASP A 55 -18.73 -13.91 31.60
C ASP A 55 -18.28 -15.16 30.82
N MET A 56 -18.43 -16.33 31.45
CA MET A 56 -18.10 -17.64 30.84
C MET A 56 -19.33 -18.30 30.20
N ASP A 57 -20.17 -17.51 29.53
CA ASP A 57 -21.32 -18.03 28.79
C ASP A 57 -20.89 -19.06 27.70
N PRO A 58 -21.58 -20.22 27.59
CA PRO A 58 -21.14 -21.30 26.68
C PRO A 58 -21.03 -20.88 25.22
N ILE A 59 -21.92 -20.02 24.72
CA ILE A 59 -21.88 -19.56 23.32
C ILE A 59 -20.76 -18.55 23.14
N SER A 60 -20.53 -17.64 24.10
CA SER A 60 -19.44 -16.70 24.10
C SER A 60 -18.08 -17.40 24.03
N VAL A 61 -17.86 -18.37 24.92
CA VAL A 61 -16.62 -19.16 24.98
C VAL A 61 -16.41 -19.98 23.71
N SER A 62 -17.47 -20.66 23.24
CA SER A 62 -17.37 -21.49 22.02
C SER A 62 -17.09 -20.63 20.76
N THR A 63 -17.70 -19.45 20.67
CA THR A 63 -17.47 -18.52 19.55
C THR A 63 -16.05 -17.96 19.61
N ALA A 64 -15.55 -17.56 20.79
CA ALA A 64 -14.18 -17.07 20.95
C ALA A 64 -13.16 -18.17 20.58
N ASN A 65 -13.37 -19.40 21.03
CA ASN A 65 -12.50 -20.54 20.68
C ASN A 65 -12.53 -20.83 19.18
N ALA A 66 -13.68 -20.74 18.53
CA ALA A 66 -13.81 -20.92 17.09
C ALA A 66 -13.05 -19.83 16.32
N LEU A 67 -13.08 -18.59 16.79
CA LEU A 67 -12.35 -17.47 16.18
C LEU A 67 -10.82 -17.60 16.37
N ILE A 68 -10.37 -17.99 17.55
CA ILE A 68 -8.94 -18.17 17.88
C ILE A 68 -8.34 -19.36 17.12
N SER A 69 -9.13 -20.41 16.88
CA SER A 69 -8.69 -21.58 16.11
C SER A 69 -8.66 -21.34 14.60
N ASP A 70 -9.33 -20.30 14.12
CA ASP A 70 -9.32 -19.92 12.70
C ASP A 70 -8.08 -19.10 12.39
N THR A 71 -7.10 -19.72 11.75
CA THR A 71 -5.78 -19.13 11.42
C THR A 71 -5.76 -18.42 10.06
N SER A 72 -6.92 -17.93 9.58
CA SER A 72 -7.02 -17.45 8.21
C SER A 72 -6.30 -16.08 7.98
N VAL A 73 -7.02 -15.01 8.04
CA VAL A 73 -6.52 -13.68 7.63
C VAL A 73 -6.33 -12.73 8.82
N LEU A 74 -7.01 -13.02 9.94
CA LEU A 74 -7.03 -12.21 11.16
C LEU A 74 -6.58 -13.06 12.35
N GLU A 75 -5.81 -12.45 13.25
CA GLU A 75 -5.37 -13.06 14.50
C GLU A 75 -6.29 -12.64 15.64
N PHE A 76 -7.16 -13.56 16.09
CA PHE A 76 -8.02 -13.32 17.23
C PHE A 76 -7.35 -13.80 18.51
N TYR A 77 -7.45 -13.00 19.58
CA TYR A 77 -6.92 -13.35 20.91
C TYR A 77 -7.81 -12.83 22.02
N THR A 78 -7.75 -13.43 23.18
CA THR A 78 -8.52 -13.01 24.35
C THR A 78 -7.77 -11.95 25.16
N CYS A 79 -8.50 -10.94 25.63
CA CYS A 79 -8.03 -9.93 26.57
C CYS A 79 -8.68 -10.16 27.94
N ASP A 80 -7.93 -9.88 29.00
CA ASP A 80 -8.40 -10.11 30.38
C ASP A 80 -9.47 -9.11 30.83
N SER A 81 -9.48 -7.91 30.25
CA SER A 81 -10.45 -6.86 30.59
C SER A 81 -10.73 -5.90 29.43
N ALA A 82 -11.89 -5.22 29.51
CA ALA A 82 -12.23 -4.18 28.55
C ALA A 82 -11.20 -3.02 28.55
N GLU A 83 -10.67 -2.66 29.73
CA GLU A 83 -9.67 -1.60 29.87
C GLU A 83 -8.34 -1.98 29.19
N ALA A 84 -7.94 -3.25 29.32
CA ALA A 84 -6.76 -3.76 28.62
C ALA A 84 -6.94 -3.70 27.10
N LEU A 85 -8.14 -4.04 26.60
CA LEU A 85 -8.48 -3.95 25.19
C LEU A 85 -8.45 -2.49 24.69
N TYR A 86 -9.04 -1.55 25.43
CA TYR A 86 -9.01 -0.12 25.07
C TYR A 86 -7.57 0.38 24.95
N LYS A 87 -6.72 0.08 25.95
CA LYS A 87 -5.30 0.48 25.91
C LYS A 87 -4.54 -0.13 24.74
N SER A 88 -4.81 -1.39 24.41
CA SER A 88 -4.15 -2.08 23.28
C SER A 88 -4.54 -1.45 21.95
N ILE A 89 -5.81 -1.01 21.79
CA ILE A 89 -6.28 -0.31 20.59
C ILE A 89 -5.70 1.12 20.53
N GLU A 90 -5.63 1.84 21.64
CA GLU A 90 -5.03 3.18 21.71
C GLU A 90 -3.54 3.16 21.38
N ASN A 91 -2.82 2.14 21.83
CA ASN A 91 -1.39 1.95 21.55
C ASN A 91 -1.12 1.48 20.11
N GLY A 92 -2.16 1.03 19.38
CA GLY A 92 -2.01 0.47 18.04
C GLY A 92 -1.53 -0.99 18.00
N ASP A 93 -1.52 -1.70 19.14
CA ASP A 93 -1.17 -3.12 19.24
C ASP A 93 -2.30 -4.02 18.74
N THR A 94 -3.52 -3.47 18.65
CA THR A 94 -4.75 -4.15 18.24
C THR A 94 -5.54 -3.22 17.32
N ASP A 95 -6.01 -3.74 16.18
CA ASP A 95 -6.74 -2.95 15.18
C ASP A 95 -8.19 -2.67 15.59
N CYS A 96 -8.87 -3.67 16.15
CA CYS A 96 -10.21 -3.56 16.71
C CYS A 96 -10.46 -4.66 17.73
N GLY A 97 -11.57 -4.59 18.45
CA GLY A 97 -11.92 -5.62 19.43
C GLY A 97 -13.39 -5.74 19.70
N TYR A 98 -13.77 -6.86 20.29
CA TYR A 98 -15.14 -7.21 20.60
C TYR A 98 -15.31 -7.47 22.09
N ILE A 99 -16.35 -6.89 22.67
CA ILE A 99 -16.78 -7.19 24.02
C ILE A 99 -18.10 -7.97 23.94
N PHE A 100 -18.08 -9.20 24.42
CA PHE A 100 -19.27 -10.05 24.54
C PHE A 100 -19.99 -9.71 25.84
N SER A 101 -21.29 -9.45 25.74
CA SER A 101 -22.11 -9.15 26.92
C SER A 101 -22.29 -10.38 27.81
N LYS A 102 -22.69 -10.12 29.06
CA LYS A 102 -23.09 -11.18 29.97
C LYS A 102 -24.34 -11.88 29.45
N ASP A 103 -24.45 -13.19 29.76
CA ASP A 103 -25.62 -14.01 29.41
C ASP A 103 -25.98 -13.95 27.91
N LEU A 104 -24.98 -13.98 27.00
CA LEU A 104 -25.16 -13.90 25.56
C LEU A 104 -26.18 -14.93 25.05
N THR A 105 -26.10 -16.17 25.53
CA THR A 105 -27.04 -17.25 25.18
C THR A 105 -28.46 -16.84 25.49
N ALA A 106 -28.75 -16.35 26.69
CA ALA A 106 -30.09 -15.96 27.09
C ALA A 106 -30.60 -14.73 26.28
N GLN A 107 -29.73 -13.81 25.96
CA GLN A 107 -30.09 -12.65 25.10
C GLN A 107 -30.45 -13.07 23.70
N LEU A 108 -29.69 -13.99 23.09
CA LEU A 108 -29.96 -14.52 21.76
C LEU A 108 -31.27 -15.34 21.72
N ASP A 109 -31.51 -16.17 22.71
CA ASP A 109 -32.75 -16.99 22.84
C ASP A 109 -33.98 -16.11 23.04
N ASN A 110 -33.86 -15.01 23.77
CA ASN A 110 -34.92 -14.03 23.96
C ASN A 110 -35.05 -13.04 22.80
N LYS A 111 -34.31 -13.21 21.70
CA LYS A 111 -34.30 -12.33 20.53
C LYS A 111 -33.91 -10.87 20.85
N SER A 112 -33.15 -10.65 21.91
CA SER A 112 -32.62 -9.35 22.30
C SER A 112 -31.24 -9.13 21.70
N TYR A 113 -31.19 -8.76 20.43
CA TYR A 113 -29.92 -8.70 19.66
C TYR A 113 -29.13 -7.38 19.84
N LYS A 114 -29.73 -6.37 20.48
CA LYS A 114 -29.07 -5.07 20.64
C LYS A 114 -28.07 -5.12 21.80
N GLY A 115 -26.82 -4.77 21.52
CA GLY A 115 -25.79 -4.67 22.53
C GLY A 115 -25.21 -6.01 23.01
N CYS A 116 -25.58 -7.15 22.39
CA CYS A 116 -25.03 -8.45 22.71
C CYS A 116 -23.51 -8.52 22.49
N ILE A 117 -23.01 -7.86 21.48
CA ILE A 117 -21.59 -7.75 21.15
C ILE A 117 -21.31 -6.30 20.81
N THR A 118 -20.30 -5.71 21.46
CA THR A 118 -19.88 -4.33 21.24
C THR A 118 -18.56 -4.34 20.50
N LEU A 119 -18.51 -3.70 19.32
CA LEU A 119 -17.28 -3.47 18.56
C LEU A 119 -16.60 -2.19 19.04
N ILE A 120 -15.33 -2.28 19.36
CA ILE A 120 -14.43 -1.16 19.61
C ILE A 120 -13.45 -1.10 18.46
N LYS A 121 -13.42 0.01 17.74
CA LYS A 121 -12.55 0.18 16.58
C LYS A 121 -11.74 1.47 16.65
N ASN A 122 -10.55 1.42 16.09
CA ASN A 122 -9.79 2.60 15.70
C ASN A 122 -10.25 3.04 14.30
N SER A 123 -9.54 3.88 13.60
CA SER A 123 -9.95 4.51 12.33
C SER A 123 -10.02 3.59 11.10
N SER A 124 -9.56 2.33 11.16
CA SER A 124 -9.55 1.43 9.99
C SER A 124 -10.91 0.76 9.76
N GLU A 125 -11.68 1.23 8.78
CA GLU A 125 -12.99 0.67 8.45
C GLU A 125 -12.93 -0.72 7.79
N PHE A 126 -11.90 -0.99 7.01
CA PHE A 126 -11.75 -2.25 6.27
C PHE A 126 -11.58 -3.46 7.20
N ILE A 127 -10.65 -3.38 8.16
CA ILE A 127 -10.36 -4.47 9.10
C ILE A 127 -11.58 -4.75 9.97
N SER A 128 -12.27 -3.72 10.45
CA SER A 128 -13.47 -3.87 11.27
C SER A 128 -14.64 -4.50 10.49
N SER A 129 -14.76 -4.23 9.20
CA SER A 129 -15.80 -4.83 8.36
C SER A 129 -15.54 -6.32 8.12
N LEU A 130 -14.30 -6.67 7.77
CA LEU A 130 -13.89 -8.06 7.56
C LEU A 130 -14.00 -8.87 8.86
N SER A 131 -13.57 -8.31 9.99
CA SER A 131 -13.66 -8.98 11.29
C SER A 131 -15.09 -9.22 11.73
N ASN A 132 -16.04 -8.31 11.40
CA ASN A 132 -17.46 -8.52 11.65
C ASN A 132 -18.00 -9.73 10.89
N GLU A 133 -17.65 -9.91 9.62
CA GLU A 133 -18.12 -11.05 8.83
C GLU A 133 -17.62 -12.39 9.41
N ILE A 134 -16.33 -12.42 9.80
CA ILE A 134 -15.74 -13.62 10.41
C ILE A 134 -16.38 -13.90 11.77
N LEU A 135 -16.59 -12.86 12.60
CA LEU A 135 -17.26 -12.99 13.90
C LEU A 135 -18.68 -13.53 13.75
N PHE A 136 -19.48 -12.95 12.85
CA PHE A 136 -20.84 -13.41 12.63
C PHE A 136 -20.88 -14.82 12.07
N SER A 137 -19.97 -15.18 11.16
CA SER A 137 -19.83 -16.53 10.65
C SER A 137 -19.57 -17.54 11.78
N ALA A 138 -18.62 -17.23 12.67
CA ALA A 138 -18.30 -18.07 13.82
C ALA A 138 -19.48 -18.16 14.81
N LEU A 139 -20.12 -17.03 15.13
CA LEU A 139 -21.28 -16.98 16.00
C LEU A 139 -22.45 -17.82 15.44
N PHE A 140 -22.76 -17.66 14.17
CA PHE A 140 -23.85 -18.46 13.55
C PHE A 140 -23.48 -19.93 13.45
N ARG A 141 -22.21 -20.28 13.25
CA ARG A 141 -21.74 -21.67 13.29
C ARG A 141 -21.94 -22.30 14.66
N VAL A 142 -21.78 -21.55 15.75
CA VAL A 142 -21.99 -22.04 17.12
C VAL A 142 -23.47 -22.02 17.50
N TYR A 143 -24.16 -20.91 17.27
CA TYR A 143 -25.54 -20.72 17.71
C TYR A 143 -26.60 -21.39 16.80
N GLY A 144 -26.26 -21.67 15.54
CA GLY A 144 -27.18 -22.27 14.58
C GLY A 144 -27.82 -23.60 15.04
N LYS A 145 -27.06 -24.37 15.79
CA LYS A 145 -27.57 -25.64 16.42
C LYS A 145 -28.69 -25.36 17.40
N ASN A 146 -28.56 -24.29 18.20
CA ASN A 146 -29.60 -23.87 19.16
C ASN A 146 -30.83 -23.32 18.42
N ILE A 147 -30.64 -22.57 17.34
CA ILE A 147 -31.76 -22.09 16.52
C ILE A 147 -32.59 -23.25 15.98
N ALA A 148 -31.95 -24.28 15.42
CA ALA A 148 -32.62 -25.47 14.90
C ALA A 148 -33.35 -26.23 16.02
N THR A 149 -32.70 -26.44 17.16
CA THR A 149 -33.28 -27.12 18.33
C THR A 149 -34.48 -26.33 18.88
N ASN A 150 -34.40 -25.03 19.00
CA ASN A 150 -35.48 -24.16 19.50
C ASN A 150 -36.68 -24.17 18.52
N TYR A 151 -36.41 -24.15 17.21
CA TYR A 151 -37.46 -24.27 16.20
C TYR A 151 -38.22 -25.61 16.28
N ILE A 152 -37.50 -26.76 16.34
CA ILE A 152 -38.09 -28.06 16.48
C ILE A 152 -38.88 -28.16 17.80
N SER A 153 -38.34 -27.63 18.87
CA SER A 153 -38.96 -27.66 20.21
C SER A 153 -40.23 -26.85 20.30
N GLY A 154 -40.33 -25.71 19.58
CA GLY A 154 -41.48 -24.81 19.59
C GLY A 154 -42.55 -25.19 18.56
N SER A 155 -42.25 -26.08 17.60
CA SER A 155 -43.18 -26.42 16.52
C SER A 155 -44.08 -27.61 16.90
N SER A 156 -45.37 -27.46 16.69
CA SER A 156 -46.37 -28.52 16.86
C SER A 156 -46.20 -29.66 15.86
N LEU A 157 -45.56 -29.41 14.72
CA LEU A 157 -45.30 -30.39 13.65
C LEU A 157 -44.43 -31.57 14.12
N PHE A 158 -43.56 -31.34 15.09
CA PHE A 158 -42.62 -32.35 15.61
C PHE A 158 -43.05 -32.94 16.95
N SER A 159 -44.28 -32.66 17.44
CA SER A 159 -44.73 -33.07 18.77
C SER A 159 -44.57 -34.54 19.09
N SER A 160 -44.82 -35.43 18.10
CA SER A 160 -44.73 -36.88 18.25
C SER A 160 -43.34 -37.48 18.15
N ILE A 161 -42.38 -36.75 17.52
CA ILE A 161 -41.03 -37.25 17.22
C ILE A 161 -39.94 -36.27 17.69
N LYS A 162 -40.27 -35.34 18.61
CA LYS A 162 -39.44 -34.23 19.04
C LYS A 162 -38.00 -34.63 19.40
N ALA A 163 -37.84 -35.62 20.26
CA ALA A 163 -36.52 -36.06 20.70
C ALA A 163 -35.68 -36.65 19.57
N SER A 164 -36.31 -37.44 18.69
CA SER A 164 -35.64 -38.02 17.53
C SER A 164 -35.27 -36.97 16.48
N ALA A 165 -36.16 -36.00 16.24
CA ALA A 165 -35.92 -34.90 15.31
C ALA A 165 -34.76 -33.98 15.78
N ILE A 166 -34.69 -33.67 17.07
CA ILE A 166 -33.59 -32.89 17.63
C ILE A 166 -32.26 -33.64 17.47
N LYS A 167 -32.25 -34.94 17.81
CA LYS A 167 -31.02 -35.74 17.68
C LYS A 167 -30.54 -35.80 16.24
N MET A 168 -31.43 -36.11 15.29
CA MET A 168 -31.10 -36.16 13.87
C MET A 168 -30.67 -34.82 13.32
N SER A 169 -31.30 -33.71 13.74
CA SER A 169 -30.91 -32.37 13.36
C SER A 169 -29.50 -32.04 13.83
N ASN A 170 -29.18 -32.35 15.09
CA ASN A 170 -27.86 -32.10 15.67
C ASN A 170 -26.76 -32.93 14.98
N GLU A 171 -27.03 -34.23 14.72
CA GLU A 171 -26.08 -35.10 14.00
C GLU A 171 -25.80 -34.59 12.57
N LYS A 172 -26.84 -34.18 11.86
CA LYS A 172 -26.67 -33.57 10.52
C LYS A 172 -25.97 -32.23 10.57
N TYR A 173 -26.30 -31.40 11.56
CA TYR A 173 -25.63 -30.11 11.74
C TYR A 173 -24.12 -30.31 11.95
N ASP A 174 -23.74 -31.18 12.88
CA ASP A 174 -22.34 -31.50 13.17
C ASP A 174 -21.63 -32.11 11.93
N TYR A 175 -22.34 -32.94 11.13
CA TYR A 175 -21.83 -33.49 9.89
C TYR A 175 -21.51 -32.38 8.85
N TYR A 176 -22.42 -31.41 8.65
CA TYR A 176 -22.23 -30.34 7.68
C TYR A 176 -21.25 -29.25 8.15
N VAL A 177 -21.19 -28.97 9.45
CA VAL A 177 -20.28 -27.95 10.00
C VAL A 177 -18.86 -28.47 10.12
N ASN A 178 -18.68 -29.76 10.50
CA ASN A 178 -17.36 -30.38 10.69
C ASN A 178 -16.89 -31.19 9.48
N GLY A 179 -17.80 -31.58 8.60
CA GLY A 179 -17.52 -32.29 7.36
C GLY A 179 -17.22 -31.28 6.24
N ALA A 180 -16.39 -31.70 5.30
CA ALA A 180 -15.95 -30.89 4.16
C ALA A 180 -17.05 -30.01 3.57
N ALA A 181 -16.72 -28.77 3.42
CA ALA A 181 -17.55 -27.64 3.01
C ALA A 181 -18.65 -27.99 2.01
N THR A 182 -19.88 -27.59 2.30
CA THR A 182 -21.03 -27.69 1.40
C THR A 182 -20.84 -26.82 0.15
N PHE A 183 -19.96 -25.86 0.23
CA PHE A 183 -19.54 -24.98 -0.87
C PHE A 183 -18.02 -24.90 -0.91
N HIS A 184 -17.44 -25.30 -2.03
CA HIS A 184 -16.06 -25.05 -2.36
C HIS A 184 -16.06 -23.86 -3.33
N ILE A 185 -15.49 -22.74 -2.93
CA ILE A 185 -15.36 -21.56 -3.79
C ILE A 185 -13.92 -21.58 -4.31
N ASP A 186 -13.77 -21.93 -5.57
CA ASP A 186 -12.50 -21.80 -6.26
C ASP A 186 -12.37 -20.35 -6.72
N PHE A 187 -11.34 -19.66 -6.25
CA PHE A 187 -10.99 -18.32 -6.72
C PHE A 187 -9.98 -18.46 -7.87
N ASP A 188 -10.46 -18.27 -9.10
CA ASP A 188 -9.56 -18.04 -10.23
C ASP A 188 -9.13 -16.57 -10.26
N THR A 189 -7.87 -16.32 -9.96
CA THR A 189 -7.29 -15.02 -10.25
C THR A 189 -6.95 -14.97 -11.74
N LEU A 190 -7.68 -14.15 -12.49
CA LEU A 190 -7.30 -13.76 -13.85
C LEU A 190 -5.97 -12.99 -13.80
N SER A 191 -4.87 -13.72 -13.75
CA SER A 191 -3.57 -13.15 -14.08
C SER A 191 -3.53 -12.90 -15.58
N THR A 192 -3.21 -11.69 -15.97
CA THR A 192 -3.12 -11.26 -17.38
C THR A 192 -1.97 -11.97 -18.12
N ASP A 193 -1.16 -12.73 -17.42
CA ASP A 193 -0.06 -13.55 -17.96
C ASP A 193 -0.31 -15.02 -17.58
N GLY A 194 -0.41 -15.84 -18.62
CA GLY A 194 -0.91 -17.21 -18.59
C GLY A 194 -0.06 -18.27 -17.87
N ASP A 195 0.33 -18.05 -16.63
CA ASP A 195 0.97 -19.04 -15.77
C ASP A 195 0.07 -19.45 -14.62
N THR A 196 -0.55 -20.64 -14.76
CA THR A 196 -1.24 -21.36 -13.69
C THR A 196 -0.22 -21.86 -12.67
N SER A 197 0.12 -21.06 -11.69
CA SER A 197 0.83 -21.51 -10.50
C SER A 197 -0.14 -21.54 -9.31
N SER A 198 -0.26 -22.75 -8.79
CA SER A 198 -0.99 -23.19 -7.60
C SER A 198 -1.21 -22.13 -6.53
N LEU A 199 -2.48 -22.02 -6.12
CA LEU A 199 -3.00 -21.28 -4.97
C LEU A 199 -2.25 -21.64 -3.68
N ASN A 200 -1.20 -20.94 -3.39
CA ASN A 200 -0.65 -20.83 -2.04
C ASN A 200 -0.82 -19.41 -1.58
N ALA A 201 -1.71 -19.23 -0.63
CA ALA A 201 -1.93 -18.02 0.15
C ALA A 201 -2.23 -16.78 -0.70
N ILE A 202 -3.38 -16.18 -0.47
CA ILE A 202 -3.62 -14.77 -0.77
C ILE A 202 -2.46 -14.00 -0.15
N GLN A 203 -1.40 -13.80 -0.93
CA GLN A 203 -0.49 -12.73 -0.63
C GLN A 203 -1.33 -11.47 -0.85
N VAL A 204 -1.88 -10.95 0.24
CA VAL A 204 -2.23 -9.53 0.31
C VAL A 204 -0.98 -8.84 -0.23
N GLU A 205 -1.05 -8.36 -1.48
CA GLU A 205 0.02 -7.52 -2.01
C GLU A 205 0.27 -6.50 -0.91
N LYS A 206 1.40 -6.68 -0.23
CA LYS A 206 1.91 -5.70 0.71
C LYS A 206 1.80 -4.41 -0.06
N SER A 207 0.95 -3.49 0.37
CA SER A 207 0.87 -2.17 -0.25
C SER A 207 2.21 -1.51 0.03
N SER A 208 3.19 -1.94 -0.73
CA SER A 208 4.53 -1.40 -0.65
C SER A 208 4.40 0.04 -1.13
N PHE A 209 4.68 0.96 -0.22
CA PHE A 209 4.78 2.38 -0.53
C PHE A 209 5.49 2.54 -1.88
N PRO A 210 4.95 3.27 -2.85
CA PRO A 210 5.42 3.28 -4.24
C PRO A 210 6.75 4.03 -4.38
N ILE A 211 7.78 3.53 -3.72
CA ILE A 211 9.12 4.14 -3.64
C ILE A 211 9.65 4.47 -5.03
N ARG A 212 9.54 3.52 -5.98
CA ARG A 212 10.03 3.71 -7.34
C ARG A 212 9.36 4.86 -8.07
N GLY A 213 8.04 4.98 -7.93
CA GLY A 213 7.29 6.06 -8.57
C GLY A 213 7.69 7.43 -8.04
N ILE A 214 7.86 7.54 -6.73
CA ILE A 214 8.29 8.78 -6.08
C ILE A 214 9.71 9.14 -6.50
N LEU A 215 10.63 8.17 -6.53
CA LEU A 215 12.00 8.41 -6.98
C LEU A 215 12.06 8.83 -8.45
N ALA A 216 11.23 8.23 -9.32
CA ALA A 216 11.12 8.66 -10.71
C ALA A 216 10.70 10.13 -10.83
N ILE A 217 9.69 10.56 -10.08
CA ILE A 217 9.28 11.98 -10.07
C ILE A 217 10.41 12.87 -9.57
N LEU A 218 11.14 12.50 -8.52
CA LEU A 218 12.23 13.29 -7.96
C LEU A 218 13.39 13.45 -8.96
N ILE A 219 13.74 12.41 -9.69
CA ILE A 219 14.76 12.50 -10.76
C ILE A 219 14.28 13.42 -11.88
N PHE A 220 13.00 13.36 -12.24
CA PHE A 220 12.41 14.26 -13.23
C PHE A 220 12.44 15.71 -12.77
N ILE A 221 12.07 15.99 -11.51
CA ILE A 221 12.15 17.32 -10.90
C ILE A 221 13.60 17.83 -10.91
N ALA A 222 14.57 16.97 -10.61
CA ALA A 222 15.99 17.35 -10.67
C ALA A 222 16.43 17.79 -12.09
N GLY A 223 15.93 17.13 -13.12
CA GLY A 223 16.15 17.53 -14.52
C GLY A 223 15.52 18.89 -14.85
N LEU A 224 14.27 19.11 -14.43
CA LEU A 224 13.58 20.39 -14.59
C LEU A 224 14.30 21.52 -13.83
N PHE A 225 14.78 21.24 -12.63
CA PHE A 225 15.56 22.18 -11.84
C PHE A 225 16.87 22.59 -12.54
N GLY A 226 17.57 21.62 -13.13
CA GLY A 226 18.75 21.90 -13.97
C GLY A 226 18.41 22.79 -15.16
N CYS A 227 17.28 22.57 -15.81
CA CYS A 227 16.78 23.39 -16.91
C CYS A 227 16.47 24.83 -16.46
N VAL A 228 15.80 25.01 -15.31
CA VAL A 228 15.53 26.33 -14.72
C VAL A 228 16.81 27.07 -14.42
N GLN A 229 17.80 26.42 -13.81
CA GLN A 229 19.08 27.02 -13.50
C GLN A 229 19.81 27.50 -14.76
N TRP A 230 19.81 26.70 -15.82
CA TRP A 230 20.40 27.09 -17.09
C TRP A 230 19.71 28.32 -17.70
N LEU A 231 18.36 28.34 -17.71
CA LEU A 231 17.60 29.50 -18.21
C LEU A 231 17.89 30.74 -17.40
N LYS A 232 17.92 30.67 -16.07
CA LYS A 232 18.21 31.78 -15.17
C LYS A 232 19.62 32.35 -15.40
N ASP A 233 20.61 31.48 -15.54
CA ASP A 233 21.97 31.90 -15.83
C ASP A 233 22.10 32.48 -17.24
N SER A 234 21.32 31.98 -18.21
CA SER A 234 21.23 32.56 -19.57
C SER A 234 20.59 33.95 -19.56
N GLU A 235 19.49 34.13 -18.80
CA GLU A 235 18.84 35.44 -18.62
C GLU A 235 19.78 36.46 -17.95
N ASN A 236 20.62 36.01 -17.02
CA ASN A 236 21.63 36.83 -16.35
C ASN A 236 22.89 37.12 -17.22
N GLY A 237 22.90 36.64 -18.47
CA GLY A 237 23.99 36.89 -19.40
C GLY A 237 25.29 36.12 -19.17
N VAL A 238 25.29 35.10 -18.30
CA VAL A 238 26.48 34.29 -17.97
C VAL A 238 27.10 33.64 -19.22
N PHE A 239 26.32 33.34 -20.23
CA PHE A 239 26.74 32.69 -21.47
C PHE A 239 27.05 33.66 -22.61
N ALA A 240 26.84 34.99 -22.41
CA ALA A 240 27.06 35.97 -23.45
C ALA A 240 28.47 35.93 -24.06
N PRO A 241 29.57 35.77 -23.29
CA PRO A 241 30.91 35.70 -23.84
C PRO A 241 31.29 34.34 -24.41
N MET A 242 30.39 33.36 -24.40
CA MET A 242 30.69 31.98 -24.79
C MET A 242 30.22 31.65 -26.20
N SER A 243 30.96 30.77 -26.91
CA SER A 243 30.57 30.31 -28.24
C SER A 243 29.24 29.52 -28.18
N TYR A 244 28.50 29.58 -29.26
CA TYR A 244 27.20 28.86 -29.38
C TYR A 244 27.29 27.35 -29.13
N SER A 245 28.38 26.71 -29.59
CA SER A 245 28.63 25.29 -29.33
C SER A 245 28.83 24.99 -27.85
N PHE A 246 29.52 25.88 -27.14
CA PHE A 246 29.73 25.75 -25.69
C PHE A 246 28.44 25.98 -24.91
N GLN A 247 27.58 26.92 -25.34
CA GLN A 247 26.26 27.12 -24.72
C GLN A 247 25.37 25.89 -24.81
N ARG A 248 25.37 25.18 -25.97
CA ARG A 248 24.62 23.92 -26.12
C ARG A 248 25.13 22.81 -25.20
N ILE A 249 26.44 22.64 -25.10
CA ILE A 249 27.04 21.64 -24.20
C ILE A 249 26.75 22.03 -22.73
N SER A 250 26.87 23.28 -22.38
CA SER A 250 26.56 23.76 -21.03
C SER A 250 25.11 23.47 -20.64
N ARG A 251 24.12 23.67 -21.54
CA ARG A 251 22.72 23.34 -21.30
C ARG A 251 22.55 21.87 -20.91
N ILE A 252 23.14 20.98 -21.68
CA ILE A 252 23.07 19.54 -21.42
C ILE A 252 23.72 19.21 -20.06
N LEU A 253 24.86 19.82 -19.73
CA LEU A 253 25.55 19.62 -18.46
C LEU A 253 24.71 20.09 -17.24
N TYR A 254 23.98 21.20 -17.36
CA TYR A 254 23.09 21.70 -16.31
C TYR A 254 21.94 20.75 -16.01
N ILE A 255 21.46 19.99 -17.00
CA ILE A 255 20.40 19.00 -16.86
C ILE A 255 20.97 17.67 -16.35
N ILE A 256 22.09 17.21 -16.94
CA ILE A 256 22.69 15.90 -16.60
C ILE A 256 23.15 15.83 -15.14
N ILE A 257 23.82 16.87 -14.63
CA ILE A 257 24.46 16.81 -13.33
C ILE A 257 23.44 16.55 -12.21
N PRO A 258 22.37 17.36 -12.02
CA PRO A 258 21.39 17.09 -10.98
C PRO A 258 20.62 15.78 -11.20
N THR A 259 20.29 15.42 -12.45
CA THR A 259 19.62 14.13 -12.74
C THR A 259 20.50 12.93 -12.38
N LEU A 260 21.79 12.94 -12.68
CA LEU A 260 22.73 11.88 -12.29
C LEU A 260 22.88 11.77 -10.79
N LEU A 261 23.02 12.89 -10.07
CA LEU A 261 23.13 12.89 -8.62
C LEU A 261 21.90 12.26 -7.97
N PHE A 262 20.69 12.65 -8.42
CA PHE A 262 19.45 12.07 -7.92
C PHE A 262 19.27 10.62 -8.35
N ALA A 263 19.69 10.22 -9.55
CA ALA A 263 19.64 8.83 -9.99
C ALA A 263 20.54 7.94 -9.15
N ILE A 264 21.75 8.38 -8.82
CA ILE A 264 22.66 7.63 -7.93
C ILE A 264 22.03 7.49 -6.53
N SER A 265 21.52 8.59 -5.96
CA SER A 265 20.82 8.56 -4.67
C SER A 265 19.61 7.63 -4.70
N SER A 266 18.83 7.64 -5.79
CA SER A 266 17.67 6.76 -5.97
C SER A 266 18.04 5.29 -6.08
N LEU A 267 19.13 4.95 -6.78
CA LEU A 267 19.63 3.57 -6.83
C LEU A 267 20.07 3.07 -5.46
N ILE A 268 20.75 3.93 -4.68
CA ILE A 268 21.12 3.60 -3.28
C ILE A 268 19.85 3.39 -2.44
N THR A 269 18.84 4.25 -2.60
CA THR A 269 17.56 4.15 -1.89
C THR A 269 16.83 2.85 -2.22
N ILE A 270 16.74 2.47 -3.50
CA ILE A 270 16.11 1.22 -3.95
C ILE A 270 16.85 0.01 -3.37
N TYR A 271 18.17 0.05 -3.35
CA TYR A 271 18.99 -1.01 -2.78
C TYR A 271 18.77 -1.15 -1.27
N LEU A 272 18.80 -0.04 -0.52
CA LEU A 272 18.58 -0.04 0.94
C LEU A 272 17.14 -0.45 1.30
N ALA A 273 16.15 -0.09 0.48
CA ALA A 273 14.75 -0.46 0.70
C ALA A 273 14.44 -1.92 0.34
N ASN A 274 15.40 -2.69 -0.20
CA ASN A 274 15.20 -4.07 -0.68
C ASN A 274 14.05 -4.24 -1.70
N VAL A 275 13.81 -3.20 -2.52
CA VAL A 275 12.73 -3.18 -3.54
C VAL A 275 13.31 -3.45 -4.94
N GLN A 276 14.56 -3.86 -5.04
CA GLN A 276 15.21 -4.15 -6.32
C GLN A 276 14.64 -5.42 -7.00
N VAL A 277 14.38 -5.35 -8.31
CA VAL A 277 14.03 -6.54 -9.12
C VAL A 277 15.32 -7.27 -9.48
N ALA A 278 16.00 -6.85 -10.51
CA ALA A 278 17.32 -7.34 -10.88
C ALA A 278 18.23 -6.13 -11.09
N PRO A 279 19.42 -6.07 -10.49
CA PRO A 279 20.27 -4.87 -10.51
C PRO A 279 20.60 -4.42 -11.93
N TRP A 280 20.69 -5.35 -12.88
CA TRP A 280 20.95 -5.03 -14.29
C TRP A 280 19.76 -4.37 -14.99
N ILE A 281 18.55 -4.83 -14.73
CA ILE A 281 17.32 -4.25 -15.28
C ILE A 281 17.13 -2.84 -14.74
N GLU A 282 17.33 -2.66 -13.42
CA GLU A 282 17.21 -1.36 -12.75
C GLU A 282 18.21 -0.34 -13.32
N LEU A 283 19.47 -0.74 -13.51
CA LEU A 283 20.50 0.13 -14.09
C LEU A 283 20.18 0.52 -15.53
N LYS A 284 19.69 -0.41 -16.33
CA LYS A 284 19.31 -0.19 -17.72
C LYS A 284 18.10 0.74 -17.84
N SER A 285 17.05 0.51 -17.06
CA SER A 285 15.86 1.35 -17.06
C SER A 285 16.18 2.79 -16.59
N MET A 286 17.01 2.92 -15.55
CA MET A 286 17.48 4.22 -15.07
C MET A 286 18.28 4.97 -16.12
N PHE A 287 19.16 4.30 -16.87
CA PHE A 287 19.95 4.90 -17.93
C PHE A 287 19.05 5.46 -19.04
N PHE A 288 18.09 4.68 -19.55
CA PHE A 288 17.16 5.14 -20.57
C PHE A 288 16.26 6.27 -20.07
N TYR A 289 15.87 6.21 -18.79
CA TYR A 289 15.06 7.24 -18.17
C TYR A 289 15.81 8.59 -18.10
N ILE A 290 17.07 8.59 -17.66
CA ILE A 290 17.91 9.79 -17.65
C ILE A 290 18.03 10.37 -19.08
N LEU A 291 18.26 9.53 -20.06
CA LEU A 291 18.36 9.98 -21.45
C LEU A 291 17.06 10.65 -21.91
N LEU A 292 15.92 10.07 -21.58
CA LEU A 292 14.61 10.63 -21.89
C LEU A 292 14.40 12.00 -21.23
N ILE A 293 14.79 12.15 -19.97
CA ILE A 293 14.72 13.43 -19.23
C ILE A 293 15.61 14.48 -19.92
N ILE A 294 16.82 14.14 -20.31
CA ILE A 294 17.75 15.06 -20.97
C ILE A 294 17.15 15.59 -22.27
N VAL A 295 16.60 14.70 -23.09
CA VAL A 295 15.95 15.06 -24.36
C VAL A 295 14.76 15.98 -24.10
N PHE A 296 13.86 15.58 -23.20
CA PHE A 296 12.67 16.35 -22.87
C PHE A 296 13.00 17.74 -22.30
N CYS A 297 13.86 17.82 -21.30
CA CYS A 297 14.26 19.09 -20.69
C CYS A 297 15.02 20.00 -21.66
N SER A 298 15.84 19.42 -22.58
CA SER A 298 16.49 20.17 -23.64
C SER A 298 15.49 20.77 -24.61
N LEU A 299 14.48 20.00 -25.05
CA LEU A 299 13.40 20.50 -25.91
C LEU A 299 12.59 21.59 -25.19
N LEU A 300 12.22 21.34 -23.93
CA LEU A 300 11.46 22.28 -23.11
C LEU A 300 12.19 23.62 -22.98
N SER A 301 13.52 23.61 -22.82
CA SER A 301 14.33 24.83 -22.74
C SER A 301 14.43 25.61 -24.06
N TYR A 302 14.11 25.01 -25.22
CA TYR A 302 13.96 25.73 -26.48
C TYR A 302 12.61 26.41 -26.61
N ILE A 303 11.56 25.76 -26.10
CA ILE A 303 10.17 26.26 -26.16
C ILE A 303 9.98 27.36 -25.13
N VAL A 304 10.36 27.07 -23.89
CA VAL A 304 10.22 28.00 -22.73
C VAL A 304 11.52 28.79 -22.57
N ARG A 305 11.51 30.01 -23.03
CA ARG A 305 12.70 30.90 -23.00
C ARG A 305 12.88 31.65 -21.70
N LYS A 306 11.84 31.68 -20.83
CA LYS A 306 11.86 32.42 -19.56
C LYS A 306 11.86 31.43 -18.40
N SER A 307 12.77 31.63 -17.44
CA SER A 307 12.90 30.80 -16.24
C SER A 307 11.64 30.86 -15.38
N THR A 308 10.97 32.00 -15.28
CA THR A 308 9.71 32.18 -14.53
C THR A 308 8.57 31.33 -15.06
N LEU A 309 8.41 31.25 -16.39
CA LEU A 309 7.39 30.39 -17.00
C LEU A 309 7.66 28.91 -16.73
N LEU A 310 8.92 28.49 -16.80
CA LEU A 310 9.28 27.10 -16.51
C LEU A 310 8.99 26.73 -15.06
N ILE A 311 9.30 27.63 -14.11
CA ILE A 311 9.00 27.43 -12.69
C ILE A 311 7.48 27.23 -12.47
N SER A 312 6.64 28.03 -13.15
CA SER A 312 5.17 27.91 -13.07
C SER A 312 4.63 26.61 -13.65
N LEU A 313 5.35 25.98 -14.60
CA LEU A 313 4.97 24.69 -15.20
C LEU A 313 5.36 23.47 -14.33
N ILE A 314 6.36 23.60 -13.45
CA ILE A 314 6.85 22.49 -12.61
C ILE A 314 5.73 21.85 -11.78
N PRO A 315 4.87 22.58 -11.06
CA PRO A 315 3.77 21.99 -10.29
C PRO A 315 2.80 21.17 -11.17
N ILE A 316 2.55 21.63 -12.40
CA ILE A 316 1.68 20.92 -13.36
C ILE A 316 2.29 19.57 -13.74
N PHE A 317 3.60 19.54 -14.01
CA PHE A 317 4.30 18.29 -14.31
C PHE A 317 4.33 17.34 -13.11
N ILE A 318 4.48 17.86 -11.88
CA ILE A 318 4.48 17.05 -10.65
C ILE A 318 3.10 16.46 -10.41
N ILE A 319 2.05 17.29 -10.38
CA ILE A 319 0.68 16.85 -10.13
C ILE A 319 0.22 15.90 -11.25
N GLY A 320 0.49 16.24 -12.51
CA GLY A 320 0.18 15.39 -13.65
C GLY A 320 0.87 14.03 -13.56
N SER A 321 2.14 13.98 -13.14
CA SER A 321 2.85 12.71 -12.92
C SER A 321 2.28 11.92 -11.76
N LEU A 322 1.90 12.56 -10.66
CA LEU A 322 1.31 11.88 -9.48
C LEU A 322 -0.07 11.27 -9.79
N VAL A 323 -0.90 11.99 -10.55
CA VAL A 323 -2.27 11.57 -10.83
C VAL A 323 -2.35 10.59 -11.99
N LEU A 324 -1.62 10.87 -13.09
CA LEU A 324 -1.74 10.10 -14.33
C LEU A 324 -0.80 8.90 -14.37
N CYS A 325 0.40 8.95 -13.78
CA CYS A 325 1.24 7.77 -13.70
C CYS A 325 0.70 6.79 -12.65
N PRO A 326 0.77 5.46 -12.87
CA PRO A 326 0.30 4.46 -11.92
C PRO A 326 1.26 4.34 -10.72
N ILE A 327 1.36 5.41 -9.92
CA ILE A 327 2.26 5.49 -8.77
C ILE A 327 1.53 5.03 -7.51
N PHE A 328 0.39 5.65 -7.20
CA PHE A 328 -0.43 5.31 -6.04
C PHE A 328 -1.68 4.54 -6.44
N ILE A 329 -2.33 4.93 -7.54
CA ILE A 329 -3.58 4.34 -8.02
C ILE A 329 -3.47 4.17 -9.53
N ASN A 330 -3.84 3.01 -10.03
CA ASN A 330 -3.94 2.79 -11.46
C ASN A 330 -5.24 3.41 -12.00
N MET A 331 -5.18 4.70 -12.35
CA MET A 331 -6.34 5.42 -12.88
C MET A 331 -6.85 4.86 -14.21
N ALA A 332 -6.03 4.08 -14.92
CA ALA A 332 -6.43 3.44 -16.16
C ALA A 332 -7.53 2.39 -15.97
N ALA A 333 -7.65 1.82 -14.79
CA ALA A 333 -8.74 0.90 -14.44
C ALA A 333 -10.10 1.60 -14.36
N PHE A 334 -10.13 2.90 -14.03
CA PHE A 334 -11.37 3.67 -13.90
C PHE A 334 -11.71 4.48 -15.16
N LEU A 335 -10.71 5.00 -15.85
CA LEU A 335 -10.86 5.88 -17.00
C LEU A 335 -9.93 5.45 -18.15
N PRO A 336 -10.44 4.80 -19.20
CA PRO A 336 -9.57 4.28 -20.29
C PRO A 336 -8.79 5.38 -21.04
N ILE A 337 -9.25 6.65 -21.00
CA ILE A 337 -8.54 7.78 -21.61
C ILE A 337 -7.20 8.06 -20.93
N THR A 338 -7.03 7.68 -19.67
CA THR A 338 -5.77 7.87 -18.93
C THR A 338 -4.64 7.03 -19.50
N ASN A 339 -4.92 5.90 -20.17
CA ASN A 339 -3.91 5.09 -20.87
C ASN A 339 -3.16 5.87 -21.98
N ILE A 340 -3.80 6.89 -22.55
CA ILE A 340 -3.17 7.75 -23.55
C ILE A 340 -2.42 8.88 -22.83
N LEU A 341 -3.01 9.46 -21.80
CA LEU A 341 -2.45 10.58 -21.05
C LEU A 341 -1.21 10.17 -20.22
N ASN A 342 -1.17 8.95 -19.70
CA ASN A 342 -0.01 8.41 -18.97
C ASN A 342 1.29 8.51 -19.80
N LYS A 343 1.20 8.23 -21.11
CA LYS A 343 2.33 8.24 -22.04
C LYS A 343 2.93 9.64 -22.24
N LEU A 344 2.23 10.68 -21.83
CA LEU A 344 2.73 12.07 -21.90
C LEU A 344 3.75 12.36 -20.77
N PHE A 345 3.71 11.60 -19.69
CA PHE A 345 4.54 11.83 -18.51
C PHE A 345 5.72 10.87 -18.45
N LEU A 346 6.91 11.42 -18.25
CA LEU A 346 8.17 10.68 -18.26
C LEU A 346 8.26 9.58 -17.19
N PRO A 347 7.81 9.77 -15.93
CA PRO A 347 7.85 8.73 -14.90
C PRO A 347 7.15 7.44 -15.28
N TYR A 348 6.12 7.50 -16.15
CA TYR A 348 5.43 6.33 -16.67
C TYR A 348 6.38 5.34 -17.37
N TYR A 349 7.30 5.83 -18.20
CA TYR A 349 8.24 4.98 -18.94
C TYR A 349 9.22 4.27 -18.02
N TYR A 350 9.70 4.96 -16.96
CA TYR A 350 10.57 4.32 -15.98
C TYR A 350 9.86 3.19 -15.26
N LEU A 351 8.63 3.42 -14.79
CA LEU A 351 7.83 2.38 -14.11
C LEU A 351 7.57 1.19 -15.02
N MET A 352 7.28 1.41 -16.30
CA MET A 352 7.05 0.35 -17.28
C MET A 352 8.31 -0.46 -17.59
N TRP A 353 9.50 0.15 -17.59
CA TRP A 353 10.76 -0.54 -17.87
C TRP A 353 11.36 -1.24 -16.64
N ALA A 354 11.00 -0.80 -15.44
CA ALA A 354 11.46 -1.35 -14.19
C ALA A 354 10.49 -2.39 -13.58
N ALA A 355 9.28 -2.55 -14.18
CA ALA A 355 8.35 -3.63 -13.87
C ALA A 355 8.78 -4.90 -14.58
#